data_64a61610dd37aa22e0f146aa74387f82
#
_entry.id   64a61610dd37aa22e0f146aa74387f82
#
_cell.length_a   1.000
_cell.length_b   1.000
_cell.length_c   1.000
_cell.angle_alpha   90.00
_cell.angle_beta   90.00
_cell.angle_gamma   90.00
#
_symmetry.space_group_name_H-M   'P 1'
#
loop_
_entity.id
_entity.type
_entity.pdbx_description
1 polymer ?
#
loop_
_entity_poly.entity_id
_entity_poly.type
_entity_poly.pdbx_seq_one_letter_code
_entity_poly.pdbx_strand_id
1 'polypeptide(L)'
;LFGHFRIKTIKRSIKMIVKPQISNNVCRTSHPLGCRQEVENQINYVKSKPKINANIKNALILGASGGYGLASRIVLAYGLNANTMGVSFERAATEEKTATPGWYNNQAFSEFAKRDGLKEKTIVGDAFLESSKESIIKQAKEFFDGKIDILIYSLATGIRKDEKENITYRSTLKPIGKKYNGIGVDFMKEELINVEIEPATEEDIKATVKVMGGEDWSLWIEDLIKADMLSENALTLAYSYIGPEITKAIYRDGTIGKAKDDLEETAIKLDKMMQDKLKGNAYVSVAKAVVTRASAVIPAMPLYISILFKIMKDKGIHEGCIEQMYRQFNDKLYSGKGAIVDEKHRLRLDDWELRDDVQKEVLESWNKVKDNDTLKANADLNQFRDEYLHLHGFGFNEINYDAD
;
A
#
# COMPACT_ATOMS: atom_id res chain seq x y z
N LEU A 1 -14.08 33.17 50.74
CA LEU A 1 -12.68 33.19 50.31
C LEU A 1 -12.38 31.87 49.60
N PHE A 2 -12.71 31.79 48.29
CA PHE A 2 -12.33 30.68 47.43
C PHE A 2 -11.27 31.20 46.45
N GLY A 3 -10.01 30.82 46.67
CA GLY A 3 -8.89 31.10 45.81
C GLY A 3 -8.93 30.20 44.54
N HIS A 4 -9.11 30.79 43.38
CA HIS A 4 -8.96 30.13 42.10
C HIS A 4 -7.46 29.94 41.79
N PHE A 5 -6.96 28.72 42.01
CA PHE A 5 -5.65 28.32 41.44
C PHE A 5 -5.81 28.08 39.94
N ARG A 6 -5.43 29.05 39.13
CA ARG A 6 -5.20 28.85 37.66
C ARG A 6 -3.86 28.13 37.52
N ILE A 7 -3.90 26.84 37.27
CA ILE A 7 -2.74 26.07 36.78
C ILE A 7 -2.52 26.53 35.35
N LYS A 8 -1.53 27.40 35.14
CA LYS A 8 -0.96 27.66 33.80
C LYS A 8 -0.19 26.42 33.36
N THR A 9 -0.82 25.56 32.57
CA THR A 9 -0.12 24.49 31.88
C THR A 9 0.73 25.14 30.79
N ILE A 10 2.00 25.37 31.08
CA ILE A 10 3.00 25.73 30.07
C ILE A 10 3.23 24.46 29.26
N LYS A 11 2.53 24.32 28.13
CA LYS A 11 2.93 23.39 27.09
C LYS A 11 4.29 23.88 26.54
N ARG A 12 5.39 23.39 27.09
CA ARG A 12 6.67 23.42 26.37
C ARG A 12 6.47 22.55 25.12
N SER A 13 6.29 23.17 23.97
CA SER A 13 6.50 22.47 22.71
C SER A 13 7.99 22.15 22.67
N ILE A 14 8.33 20.88 22.80
CA ILE A 14 9.69 20.41 22.55
C ILE A 14 9.86 20.54 21.04
N LYS A 15 10.65 21.53 20.64
CA LYS A 15 11.08 21.72 19.26
C LYS A 15 12.09 20.62 18.93
N MET A 16 11.83 19.81 17.94
CA MET A 16 12.68 18.71 17.55
C MET A 16 12.96 18.75 16.04
N ILE A 17 14.22 19.00 15.69
CA ILE A 17 14.67 18.84 14.31
C ILE A 17 14.65 17.36 13.96
N VAL A 18 13.80 17.00 13.01
CA VAL A 18 13.61 15.62 12.59
C VAL A 18 14.46 15.30 11.37
N LYS A 19 15.44 14.41 11.52
CA LYS A 19 16.29 13.91 10.43
C LYS A 19 15.92 12.44 10.12
N PRO A 20 16.15 11.96 8.87
CA PRO A 20 15.93 10.58 8.52
C PRO A 20 16.90 9.66 9.30
N GLN A 21 16.37 8.65 9.98
CA GLN A 21 17.13 7.61 10.67
C GLN A 21 16.90 6.29 9.96
N ILE A 22 17.81 5.93 9.05
CA ILE A 22 17.68 4.74 8.20
C ILE A 22 18.76 3.73 8.58
N SER A 23 18.33 2.47 8.78
CA SER A 23 19.19 1.34 9.05
C SER A 23 18.60 0.08 8.41
N ASN A 24 19.40 -0.68 7.69
CA ASN A 24 18.97 -1.90 6.98
C ASN A 24 17.71 -1.66 6.11
N ASN A 25 17.73 -0.57 5.33
CA ASN A 25 16.61 -0.15 4.47
C ASN A 25 15.30 0.15 5.23
N VAL A 26 15.36 0.38 6.55
CA VAL A 26 14.21 0.75 7.38
C VAL A 26 14.39 2.15 7.94
N CYS A 27 13.51 3.07 7.59
CA CYS A 27 13.47 4.42 8.17
C CYS A 27 12.57 4.42 9.42
N ARG A 28 13.11 4.94 10.53
CA ARG A 28 12.46 4.94 11.85
C ARG A 28 11.80 6.27 12.22
N THR A 29 12.11 7.32 11.48
CA THR A 29 11.57 8.66 11.66
C THR A 29 10.74 9.06 10.46
N SER A 30 9.83 10.02 10.65
CA SER A 30 9.06 10.63 9.58
C SER A 30 8.82 12.11 9.87
N HIS A 31 8.79 12.91 8.80
CA HIS A 31 8.65 14.36 8.89
C HIS A 31 7.20 14.78 8.60
N PRO A 32 6.51 15.48 9.52
CA PRO A 32 5.09 15.79 9.37
C PRO A 32 4.78 16.64 8.12
N LEU A 33 5.56 17.70 7.88
CA LEU A 33 5.34 18.57 6.72
C LEU A 33 5.62 17.86 5.40
N GLY A 34 6.65 16.98 5.36
CA GLY A 34 6.93 16.24 4.14
C GLY A 34 5.90 15.17 3.85
N CYS A 35 5.39 14.44 4.85
CA CYS A 35 4.26 13.53 4.67
C CYS A 35 3.02 14.30 4.16
N ARG A 36 2.78 15.52 4.67
CA ARG A 36 1.72 16.40 4.18
C ARG A 36 1.92 16.79 2.72
N GLN A 37 3.15 17.15 2.34
CA GLN A 37 3.50 17.50 0.95
C GLN A 37 3.27 16.33 0.00
N GLU A 38 3.66 15.11 0.40
CA GLU A 38 3.43 13.92 -0.42
C GLU A 38 1.94 13.66 -0.66
N VAL A 39 1.10 13.78 0.37
CA VAL A 39 -0.36 13.67 0.22
C VAL A 39 -0.92 14.76 -0.69
N GLU A 40 -0.44 16.00 -0.56
CA GLU A 40 -0.86 17.11 -1.42
C GLU A 40 -0.49 16.88 -2.88
N ASN A 41 0.72 16.37 -3.14
CA ASN A 41 1.18 16.02 -4.49
C ASN A 41 0.27 14.98 -5.14
N GLN A 42 -0.09 13.91 -4.42
CA GLN A 42 -1.00 12.88 -4.90
C GLN A 42 -2.41 13.43 -5.16
N ILE A 43 -2.94 14.28 -4.29
CA ILE A 43 -4.24 14.94 -4.47
C ILE A 43 -4.21 15.85 -5.71
N ASN A 44 -3.15 16.64 -5.88
CA ASN A 44 -2.99 17.54 -7.02
C ASN A 44 -2.89 16.76 -8.34
N TYR A 45 -2.20 15.61 -8.34
CA TYR A 45 -2.18 14.72 -9.49
C TYR A 45 -3.60 14.31 -9.89
N VAL A 46 -4.41 13.79 -8.95
CA VAL A 46 -5.78 13.38 -9.26
C VAL A 46 -6.66 14.55 -9.72
N LYS A 47 -6.51 15.73 -9.09
CA LYS A 47 -7.24 16.94 -9.49
C LYS A 47 -6.86 17.44 -10.89
N SER A 48 -5.65 17.16 -11.35
CA SER A 48 -5.20 17.50 -12.71
C SER A 48 -5.76 16.57 -13.80
N LYS A 49 -6.37 15.46 -13.41
CA LYS A 49 -6.94 14.46 -14.33
C LYS A 49 -8.44 14.66 -14.52
N PRO A 50 -9.02 14.16 -15.62
CA PRO A 50 -10.46 14.11 -15.79
C PRO A 50 -11.15 13.39 -14.62
N LYS A 51 -12.40 13.79 -14.32
CA LYS A 51 -13.21 13.04 -13.36
C LYS A 51 -13.55 11.67 -13.92
N ILE A 52 -13.53 10.66 -13.05
CA ILE A 52 -13.85 9.28 -13.41
C ILE A 52 -15.38 9.15 -13.42
N ASN A 53 -15.93 8.64 -14.52
CA ASN A 53 -17.37 8.49 -14.66
C ASN A 53 -17.86 7.15 -14.07
N ALA A 54 -18.13 7.15 -12.77
CA ALA A 54 -18.70 6.00 -12.06
C ALA A 54 -19.62 6.44 -10.92
N ASN A 55 -20.61 5.62 -10.62
CA ASN A 55 -21.56 5.90 -9.54
C ASN A 55 -21.12 5.21 -8.24
N ILE A 56 -20.03 5.69 -7.64
CA ILE A 56 -19.52 5.26 -6.35
C ILE A 56 -19.73 6.39 -5.35
N LYS A 57 -20.60 6.17 -4.37
CA LYS A 57 -20.89 7.16 -3.33
C LYS A 57 -20.13 6.95 -2.05
N ASN A 58 -19.95 5.69 -1.63
CA ASN A 58 -19.39 5.32 -0.33
C ASN A 58 -18.28 4.28 -0.50
N ALA A 59 -17.11 4.58 0.03
CA ALA A 59 -15.93 3.73 -0.07
C ALA A 59 -15.35 3.45 1.32
N LEU A 60 -15.15 2.17 1.64
CA LEU A 60 -14.40 1.72 2.82
C LEU A 60 -13.01 1.24 2.38
N ILE A 61 -11.95 1.78 2.98
CA ILE A 61 -10.56 1.45 2.64
C ILE A 61 -9.85 0.91 3.87
N LEU A 62 -9.49 -0.36 3.85
CA LEU A 62 -8.68 -1.03 4.86
C LEU A 62 -7.21 -0.93 4.47
N GLY A 63 -6.37 -0.36 5.33
CA GLY A 63 -4.98 -0.04 5.01
C GLY A 63 -4.81 1.32 4.32
N ALA A 64 -5.57 2.34 4.73
CA ALA A 64 -5.76 3.62 4.04
C ALA A 64 -4.63 4.65 4.21
N SER A 65 -3.55 4.35 4.93
CA SER A 65 -2.58 5.36 5.39
C SER A 65 -1.32 5.51 4.51
N GLY A 66 -1.13 4.64 3.51
CA GLY A 66 0.04 4.68 2.63
C GLY A 66 -0.09 3.77 1.43
N GLY A 67 0.85 3.87 0.48
CA GLY A 67 0.89 3.03 -0.71
C GLY A 67 -0.41 3.03 -1.50
N TYR A 68 -0.79 1.85 -2.00
CA TYR A 68 -2.00 1.69 -2.82
C TYR A 68 -3.30 2.02 -2.08
N GLY A 69 -3.35 1.78 -0.77
CA GLY A 69 -4.55 2.08 0.02
C GLY A 69 -4.83 3.58 0.13
N LEU A 70 -3.81 4.38 0.43
CA LEU A 70 -3.93 5.84 0.45
C LEU A 70 -4.22 6.39 -0.96
N ALA A 71 -3.48 5.92 -1.96
CA ALA A 71 -3.69 6.32 -3.35
C ALA A 71 -5.11 6.01 -3.83
N SER A 72 -5.65 4.82 -3.50
CA SER A 72 -7.04 4.47 -3.79
C SER A 72 -8.03 5.39 -3.10
N ARG A 73 -7.78 5.70 -1.82
CA ARG A 73 -8.63 6.64 -1.06
C ARG A 73 -8.66 8.02 -1.69
N ILE A 74 -7.48 8.51 -2.11
CA ILE A 74 -7.36 9.82 -2.79
C ILE A 74 -8.12 9.81 -4.13
N VAL A 75 -7.95 8.76 -4.95
CA VAL A 75 -8.66 8.67 -6.24
C VAL A 75 -10.17 8.58 -6.03
N LEU A 76 -10.65 7.77 -5.09
CA LEU A 76 -12.08 7.65 -4.78
C LEU A 76 -12.66 8.99 -4.28
N ALA A 77 -11.95 9.69 -3.39
CA ALA A 77 -12.40 10.98 -2.87
C ALA A 77 -12.35 12.11 -3.92
N TYR A 78 -11.22 12.27 -4.60
CA TYR A 78 -10.99 13.41 -5.50
C TYR A 78 -11.30 13.12 -6.97
N GLY A 79 -11.21 11.89 -7.42
CA GLY A 79 -11.52 11.46 -8.78
C GLY A 79 -13.01 11.15 -9.00
N LEU A 80 -13.68 10.57 -7.98
CA LEU A 80 -15.10 10.18 -8.05
C LEU A 80 -16.02 10.96 -7.13
N ASN A 81 -15.48 11.80 -6.25
CA ASN A 81 -16.23 12.53 -5.22
C ASN A 81 -16.96 11.60 -4.23
N ALA A 82 -16.39 10.43 -3.93
CA ALA A 82 -16.97 9.48 -2.99
C ALA A 82 -16.73 9.89 -1.54
N ASN A 83 -17.68 9.60 -0.65
CA ASN A 83 -17.47 9.60 0.79
C ASN A 83 -16.51 8.49 1.15
N THR A 84 -15.45 8.75 1.92
CA THR A 84 -14.46 7.75 2.22
C THR A 84 -14.30 7.51 3.71
N MET A 85 -14.28 6.24 4.12
CA MET A 85 -13.84 5.84 5.45
C MET A 85 -12.54 5.04 5.31
N GLY A 86 -11.46 5.57 5.90
CA GLY A 86 -10.16 4.92 5.90
C GLY A 86 -9.84 4.30 7.26
N VAL A 87 -9.39 3.05 7.27
CA VAL A 87 -8.95 2.32 8.46
C VAL A 87 -7.47 2.02 8.34
N SER A 88 -6.69 2.27 9.40
CA SER A 88 -5.27 1.96 9.45
C SER A 88 -4.75 1.79 10.87
N PHE A 89 -3.67 1.04 11.01
CA PHE A 89 -3.02 0.81 12.31
C PHE A 89 -1.73 1.64 12.39
N GLU A 90 -1.86 2.86 12.90
CA GLU A 90 -0.78 3.84 12.93
C GLU A 90 -0.54 4.35 14.35
N ARG A 91 0.68 4.78 14.63
CA ARG A 91 1.11 5.27 15.93
C ARG A 91 1.31 6.78 15.89
N ALA A 92 0.67 7.49 16.81
CA ALA A 92 0.88 8.92 17.04
C ALA A 92 2.31 9.23 17.52
N ALA A 93 2.73 10.47 17.39
CA ALA A 93 3.99 10.95 17.96
C ALA A 93 3.95 10.91 19.51
N THR A 94 5.12 10.70 20.09
CA THR A 94 5.38 10.86 21.53
C THR A 94 6.44 11.94 21.75
N GLU A 95 6.79 12.21 23.00
CA GLU A 95 7.88 13.17 23.32
C GLU A 95 9.25 12.73 22.75
N GLU A 96 9.45 11.41 22.55
CA GLU A 96 10.73 10.84 22.14
C GLU A 96 10.75 10.36 20.67
N LYS A 97 9.60 10.18 20.06
CA LYS A 97 9.48 9.55 18.73
C LYS A 97 8.48 10.27 17.84
N THR A 98 8.85 10.45 16.57
CA THR A 98 7.90 10.89 15.55
C THR A 98 6.74 9.90 15.41
N ALA A 99 5.59 10.35 14.93
CA ALA A 99 4.54 9.45 14.49
C ALA A 99 5.03 8.57 13.33
N THR A 100 4.28 7.52 13.04
CA THR A 100 4.48 6.79 11.78
C THR A 100 4.10 7.66 10.58
N PRO A 101 4.69 7.45 9.38
CA PRO A 101 4.34 8.25 8.21
C PRO A 101 2.84 8.21 7.89
N GLY A 102 2.21 7.03 8.02
CA GLY A 102 0.78 6.88 7.78
C GLY A 102 -0.12 7.66 8.75
N TRP A 103 0.34 7.93 9.97
CA TRP A 103 -0.36 8.83 10.89
C TRP A 103 -0.41 10.25 10.33
N TYR A 104 0.73 10.78 9.88
CA TYR A 104 0.79 12.11 9.28
C TYR A 104 0.04 12.19 7.96
N ASN A 105 0.10 11.14 7.13
CA ASN A 105 -0.67 11.06 5.90
C ASN A 105 -2.17 11.12 6.15
N ASN A 106 -2.68 10.42 7.18
CA ASN A 106 -4.07 10.47 7.57
C ASN A 106 -4.50 11.87 8.02
N GLN A 107 -3.66 12.55 8.82
CA GLN A 107 -3.94 13.92 9.25
C GLN A 107 -4.00 14.88 8.05
N ALA A 108 -3.04 14.78 7.15
CA ALA A 108 -2.98 15.59 5.93
C ALA A 108 -4.19 15.32 5.02
N PHE A 109 -4.53 14.05 4.78
CA PHE A 109 -5.70 13.71 3.97
C PHE A 109 -7.00 14.29 4.58
N SER A 110 -7.20 14.15 5.90
CA SER A 110 -8.38 14.67 6.58
C SER A 110 -8.43 16.20 6.53
N GLU A 111 -7.28 16.89 6.69
CA GLU A 111 -7.20 18.35 6.54
C GLU A 111 -7.60 18.81 5.13
N PHE A 112 -7.03 18.20 4.10
CA PHE A 112 -7.32 18.56 2.71
C PHE A 112 -8.74 18.22 2.30
N ALA A 113 -9.23 17.02 2.66
CA ALA A 113 -10.61 16.62 2.37
C ALA A 113 -11.61 17.58 3.01
N LYS A 114 -11.39 17.97 4.27
CA LYS A 114 -12.23 18.96 4.98
C LYS A 114 -12.17 20.33 4.31
N ARG A 115 -10.98 20.81 3.96
CA ARG A 115 -10.79 22.07 3.22
C ARG A 115 -11.57 22.10 1.91
N ASP A 116 -11.58 20.95 1.21
CA ASP A 116 -12.17 20.80 -0.11
C ASP A 116 -13.64 20.33 -0.06
N GLY A 117 -14.26 20.28 1.13
CA GLY A 117 -15.69 19.94 1.34
C GLY A 117 -16.05 18.48 1.11
N LEU A 118 -15.06 17.57 1.14
CA LEU A 118 -15.29 16.13 0.97
C LEU A 118 -15.67 15.47 2.30
N LYS A 119 -16.61 14.51 2.26
CA LYS A 119 -17.01 13.72 3.42
C LYS A 119 -16.04 12.58 3.64
N GLU A 120 -15.30 12.64 4.74
CA GLU A 120 -14.30 11.63 5.10
C GLU A 120 -14.36 11.25 6.58
N LYS A 121 -13.91 10.04 6.90
CA LYS A 121 -13.65 9.59 8.27
C LYS A 121 -12.41 8.72 8.30
N THR A 122 -11.54 8.96 9.28
CA THR A 122 -10.33 8.15 9.51
C THR A 122 -10.47 7.42 10.86
N ILE A 123 -10.21 6.11 10.84
CA ILE A 123 -10.20 5.25 12.02
C ILE A 123 -8.79 4.68 12.19
N VAL A 124 -8.24 4.84 13.39
CA VAL A 124 -6.98 4.19 13.79
C VAL A 124 -7.33 2.95 14.61
N GLY A 125 -7.00 1.77 14.08
CA GLY A 125 -7.29 0.48 14.71
C GLY A 125 -6.76 -0.68 13.89
N ASP A 126 -6.56 -1.82 14.55
CA ASP A 126 -6.14 -3.06 13.91
C ASP A 126 -7.34 -3.72 13.22
N ALA A 127 -7.33 -3.70 11.89
CA ALA A 127 -8.43 -4.22 11.07
C ALA A 127 -8.55 -5.77 11.11
N PHE A 128 -7.57 -6.47 11.67
CA PHE A 128 -7.64 -7.93 11.83
C PHE A 128 -8.46 -8.38 13.03
N LEU A 129 -8.59 -7.53 14.05
CA LEU A 129 -9.29 -7.88 15.28
C LEU A 129 -10.82 -7.89 15.07
N GLU A 130 -11.49 -8.91 15.61
CA GLU A 130 -12.95 -9.06 15.47
C GLU A 130 -13.70 -7.90 16.13
N SER A 131 -13.26 -7.49 17.33
CA SER A 131 -13.79 -6.30 18.03
C SER A 131 -13.62 -5.00 17.25
N SER A 132 -12.52 -4.87 16.50
CA SER A 132 -12.30 -3.72 15.61
C SER A 132 -13.26 -3.75 14.42
N LYS A 133 -13.48 -4.93 13.78
CA LYS A 133 -14.42 -5.09 12.67
C LYS A 133 -15.83 -4.67 13.07
N GLU A 134 -16.34 -5.16 14.20
CA GLU A 134 -17.66 -4.79 14.73
C GLU A 134 -17.77 -3.27 14.95
N SER A 135 -16.75 -2.67 15.59
CA SER A 135 -16.71 -1.23 15.82
C SER A 135 -16.68 -0.42 14.53
N ILE A 136 -15.87 -0.84 13.54
CA ILE A 136 -15.75 -0.17 12.25
C ILE A 136 -17.06 -0.26 11.48
N ILE A 137 -17.72 -1.43 11.43
CA ILE A 137 -19.02 -1.63 10.77
C ILE A 137 -20.09 -0.75 11.43
N LYS A 138 -20.12 -0.69 12.76
CA LYS A 138 -21.02 0.22 13.48
C LYS A 138 -20.79 1.68 13.08
N GLN A 139 -19.53 2.12 13.08
CA GLN A 139 -19.19 3.47 12.68
C GLN A 139 -19.48 3.76 11.20
N ALA A 140 -19.37 2.76 10.32
CA ALA A 140 -19.72 2.88 8.91
C ALA A 140 -21.22 3.11 8.74
N LYS A 141 -22.07 2.41 9.51
CA LYS A 141 -23.54 2.63 9.52
C LYS A 141 -23.91 4.05 9.94
N GLU A 142 -23.18 4.61 10.89
CA GLU A 142 -23.42 5.98 11.37
C GLU A 142 -22.87 7.05 10.41
N PHE A 143 -21.79 6.73 9.69
CA PHE A 143 -21.09 7.69 8.84
C PHE A 143 -21.66 7.77 7.41
N PHE A 144 -21.94 6.62 6.79
CA PHE A 144 -22.44 6.59 5.42
C PHE A 144 -23.95 6.79 5.35
N ASP A 145 -24.38 7.63 4.41
CA ASP A 145 -25.79 7.73 4.07
C ASP A 145 -26.13 6.62 3.06
N GLY A 146 -26.39 5.42 3.56
CA GLY A 146 -26.62 4.22 2.76
C GLY A 146 -25.50 3.19 2.89
N LYS A 147 -25.38 2.33 1.88
CA LYS A 147 -24.49 1.19 1.86
C LYS A 147 -23.13 1.53 1.23
N ILE A 148 -22.18 0.67 1.41
CA ILE A 148 -20.82 0.74 0.85
C ILE A 148 -20.86 0.21 -0.58
N ASP A 149 -20.38 1.02 -1.54
CA ASP A 149 -20.30 0.66 -2.94
C ASP A 149 -18.98 -0.03 -3.28
N ILE A 150 -17.93 0.32 -2.55
CA ILE A 150 -16.60 -0.29 -2.77
C ILE A 150 -15.84 -0.51 -1.46
N LEU A 151 -15.29 -1.72 -1.30
CA LEU A 151 -14.33 -2.07 -0.28
C LEU A 151 -12.94 -2.25 -0.90
N ILE A 152 -11.96 -1.47 -0.46
CA ILE A 152 -10.54 -1.67 -0.79
C ILE A 152 -9.85 -2.40 0.36
N TYR A 153 -9.30 -3.59 0.07
CA TYR A 153 -8.51 -4.37 1.01
C TYR A 153 -7.02 -4.22 0.68
N SER A 154 -6.34 -3.33 1.40
CA SER A 154 -4.93 -2.98 1.19
C SER A 154 -4.09 -3.16 2.46
N LEU A 155 -4.35 -4.24 3.19
CA LEU A 155 -3.57 -4.55 4.40
C LEU A 155 -2.25 -5.22 4.00
N ALA A 156 -1.13 -4.58 4.36
CA ALA A 156 0.23 -5.09 4.16
C ALA A 156 0.98 -5.03 5.48
N THR A 157 0.96 -6.13 6.22
CA THR A 157 1.63 -6.27 7.51
C THR A 157 2.42 -7.57 7.56
N GLY A 158 3.45 -7.60 8.39
CA GLY A 158 4.21 -8.82 8.68
C GLY A 158 3.63 -9.67 9.80
N ILE A 159 2.56 -9.22 10.47
CA ILE A 159 2.05 -9.86 11.69
C ILE A 159 0.52 -9.77 11.70
N ARG A 160 -0.13 -10.88 12.05
CA ARG A 160 -1.57 -10.95 12.32
C ARG A 160 -1.81 -11.75 13.61
N LYS A 161 -2.56 -11.17 14.54
CA LYS A 161 -3.09 -11.90 15.69
C LYS A 161 -4.43 -12.51 15.30
N ASP A 162 -4.54 -13.83 15.43
CA ASP A 162 -5.82 -14.55 15.37
C ASP A 162 -6.40 -14.63 16.79
N GLU A 163 -7.54 -13.96 17.03
CA GLU A 163 -8.16 -13.94 18.35
C GLU A 163 -8.86 -15.24 18.71
N LYS A 164 -9.33 -16.01 17.70
CA LYS A 164 -10.03 -17.30 17.94
C LYS A 164 -9.04 -18.38 18.36
N GLU A 165 -7.89 -18.41 17.71
CA GLU A 165 -6.83 -19.38 18.01
C GLU A 165 -5.89 -18.86 19.14
N ASN A 166 -5.94 -17.56 19.46
CA ASN A 166 -5.02 -16.84 20.34
C ASN A 166 -3.54 -17.00 19.93
N ILE A 167 -3.31 -17.04 18.60
CA ILE A 167 -1.98 -17.18 17.99
C ILE A 167 -1.61 -15.91 17.27
N THR A 168 -0.33 -15.50 17.38
CA THR A 168 0.23 -14.42 16.56
C THR A 168 1.06 -15.02 15.43
N TYR A 169 0.55 -14.93 14.21
CA TYR A 169 1.22 -15.37 13.00
C TYR A 169 2.18 -14.29 12.49
N ARG A 170 3.31 -14.73 11.94
CA ARG A 170 4.32 -13.86 11.34
C ARG A 170 4.61 -14.33 9.93
N SER A 171 4.46 -13.43 8.95
CA SER A 171 4.85 -13.72 7.59
C SER A 171 6.36 -13.70 7.43
N THR A 172 6.85 -14.48 6.49
CA THR A 172 8.27 -14.54 6.11
C THR A 172 8.46 -14.28 4.62
N LEU A 173 9.65 -13.84 4.26
CA LEU A 173 10.09 -13.67 2.88
C LEU A 173 11.15 -14.71 2.57
N LYS A 174 10.72 -15.91 2.22
CA LYS A 174 11.63 -17.04 1.99
C LYS A 174 11.30 -17.76 0.69
N PRO A 175 12.33 -18.27 -0.02
CA PRO A 175 12.13 -19.17 -1.15
C PRO A 175 11.57 -20.50 -0.66
N ILE A 176 10.94 -21.28 -1.55
CA ILE A 176 10.43 -22.62 -1.23
C ILE A 176 11.31 -23.66 -1.91
N GLY A 177 11.67 -24.71 -1.20
CA GLY A 177 12.39 -25.88 -1.68
C GLY A 177 13.90 -25.77 -1.68
N LYS A 178 14.50 -24.66 -2.12
CA LYS A 178 15.95 -24.48 -2.18
C LYS A 178 16.38 -23.10 -1.69
N LYS A 179 17.60 -23.02 -1.17
CA LYS A 179 18.23 -21.76 -0.76
C LYS A 179 18.30 -20.77 -1.93
N TYR A 180 17.94 -19.53 -1.66
CA TYR A 180 18.16 -18.41 -2.60
C TYR A 180 19.55 -17.81 -2.39
N ASN A 181 20.28 -17.66 -3.47
CA ASN A 181 21.54 -16.91 -3.53
C ASN A 181 21.41 -15.87 -4.65
N GLY A 182 21.60 -14.63 -4.33
CA GLY A 182 21.43 -13.53 -5.28
C GLY A 182 22.12 -12.25 -4.83
N ILE A 183 21.82 -11.17 -5.55
CA ILE A 183 22.32 -9.83 -5.25
C ILE A 183 21.17 -8.92 -4.85
N GLY A 184 21.45 -8.00 -3.96
CA GLY A 184 20.58 -6.90 -3.57
C GLY A 184 21.39 -5.60 -3.52
N VAL A 185 20.79 -4.54 -3.00
CA VAL A 185 21.44 -3.24 -2.86
C VAL A 185 21.13 -2.60 -1.51
N ASP A 186 22.15 -2.05 -0.87
CA ASP A 186 21.98 -1.00 0.13
C ASP A 186 21.86 0.33 -0.64
N PHE A 187 20.64 0.77 -0.87
CA PHE A 187 20.39 1.95 -1.71
C PHE A 187 20.80 3.26 -1.03
N MET A 188 21.00 3.26 0.29
CA MET A 188 21.51 4.44 0.99
C MET A 188 23.02 4.62 0.81
N LYS A 189 23.75 3.51 0.74
CA LYS A 189 25.21 3.51 0.50
C LYS A 189 25.57 3.38 -0.97
N GLU A 190 24.61 2.99 -1.82
CA GLU A 190 24.81 2.66 -3.23
C GLU A 190 25.81 1.49 -3.42
N GLU A 191 25.67 0.48 -2.58
CA GLU A 191 26.55 -0.70 -2.56
C GLU A 191 25.77 -1.98 -2.84
N LEU A 192 26.36 -2.85 -3.67
CA LEU A 192 25.84 -4.21 -3.86
C LEU A 192 26.04 -5.03 -2.58
N ILE A 193 25.03 -5.83 -2.28
CA ILE A 193 25.07 -6.79 -1.18
C ILE A 193 24.76 -8.19 -1.68
N ASN A 194 25.45 -9.19 -1.14
CA ASN A 194 25.10 -10.59 -1.36
C ASN A 194 23.90 -10.94 -0.48
N VAL A 195 22.95 -11.64 -1.07
CA VAL A 195 21.73 -12.07 -0.39
C VAL A 195 21.67 -13.58 -0.38
N GLU A 196 21.63 -14.14 0.81
CA GLU A 196 21.43 -15.58 1.04
C GLU A 196 20.22 -15.77 1.94
N ILE A 197 19.26 -16.62 1.49
CA ILE A 197 18.03 -16.87 2.24
C ILE A 197 17.77 -18.36 2.25
N GLU A 198 17.68 -18.91 3.46
CA GLU A 198 17.33 -20.32 3.65
C GLU A 198 15.88 -20.60 3.22
N PRO A 199 15.58 -21.80 2.75
CA PRO A 199 14.23 -22.17 2.31
C PRO A 199 13.23 -22.10 3.46
N ALA A 200 11.98 -21.86 3.11
CA ALA A 200 10.86 -21.83 4.03
C ALA A 200 10.54 -23.20 4.59
N THR A 201 10.15 -23.25 5.85
CA THR A 201 9.46 -24.42 6.43
C THR A 201 7.97 -24.40 6.07
N GLU A 202 7.28 -25.51 6.30
CA GLU A 202 5.82 -25.58 6.15
C GLU A 202 5.09 -24.59 7.06
N GLU A 203 5.62 -24.34 8.26
CA GLU A 203 5.12 -23.35 9.21
C GLU A 203 5.28 -21.93 8.69
N ASP A 204 6.43 -21.62 8.09
CA ASP A 204 6.66 -20.31 7.43
C ASP A 204 5.63 -20.05 6.33
N ILE A 205 5.34 -21.06 5.52
CA ILE A 205 4.35 -20.97 4.43
C ILE A 205 2.96 -20.75 5.01
N LYS A 206 2.52 -21.59 5.95
CA LYS A 206 1.20 -21.47 6.58
C LYS A 206 1.00 -20.14 7.29
N ALA A 207 1.99 -19.70 8.07
CA ALA A 207 1.95 -18.42 8.75
C ALA A 207 1.88 -17.23 7.77
N THR A 208 2.60 -17.30 6.66
CA THR A 208 2.58 -16.25 5.63
C THR A 208 1.22 -16.20 4.92
N VAL A 209 0.64 -17.36 4.58
CA VAL A 209 -0.72 -17.43 4.01
C VAL A 209 -1.75 -16.87 5.00
N LYS A 210 -1.66 -17.24 6.29
CA LYS A 210 -2.58 -16.74 7.33
C LYS A 210 -2.51 -15.20 7.48
N VAL A 211 -1.34 -14.59 7.31
CA VAL A 211 -1.16 -13.13 7.43
C VAL A 211 -1.54 -12.38 6.16
N MET A 212 -1.16 -12.90 4.98
CA MET A 212 -1.19 -12.15 3.70
C MET A 212 -2.09 -12.78 2.65
N GLY A 213 -2.75 -13.91 2.93
CA GLY A 213 -3.73 -14.55 2.06
C GLY A 213 -5.09 -13.88 2.12
N GLY A 214 -6.10 -14.54 1.59
CA GLY A 214 -7.44 -14.00 1.39
C GLY A 214 -8.41 -14.19 2.56
N GLU A 215 -8.04 -14.96 3.60
CA GLU A 215 -8.96 -15.31 4.69
C GLU A 215 -9.59 -14.06 5.35
N ASP A 216 -8.78 -13.08 5.76
CA ASP A 216 -9.28 -11.88 6.43
C ASP A 216 -10.14 -11.01 5.50
N TRP A 217 -9.80 -10.95 4.22
CA TRP A 217 -10.62 -10.28 3.22
C TRP A 217 -12.01 -10.92 3.09
N SER A 218 -12.06 -12.28 3.09
CA SER A 218 -13.33 -13.02 3.09
C SER A 218 -14.17 -12.68 4.33
N LEU A 219 -13.57 -12.71 5.51
CA LEU A 219 -14.25 -12.36 6.76
C LEU A 219 -14.85 -10.95 6.74
N TRP A 220 -14.13 -9.97 6.19
CA TRP A 220 -14.65 -8.60 6.03
C TRP A 220 -15.90 -8.55 5.13
N ILE A 221 -15.87 -9.24 4.00
CA ILE A 221 -17.02 -9.27 3.07
C ILE A 221 -18.20 -9.98 3.71
N GLU A 222 -17.98 -11.11 4.37
CA GLU A 222 -19.03 -11.87 5.07
C GLU A 222 -19.70 -11.03 6.17
N ASP A 223 -18.90 -10.33 6.99
CA ASP A 223 -19.41 -9.47 8.07
C ASP A 223 -20.17 -8.26 7.52
N LEU A 224 -19.70 -7.66 6.43
CA LEU A 224 -20.41 -6.55 5.78
C LEU A 224 -21.71 -6.99 5.12
N ILE A 225 -21.76 -8.18 4.51
CA ILE A 225 -23.00 -8.77 3.98
C ILE A 225 -23.98 -9.06 5.12
N LYS A 226 -23.53 -9.71 6.19
CA LYS A 226 -24.33 -10.01 7.38
C LYS A 226 -24.90 -8.75 8.04
N ALA A 227 -24.13 -7.68 8.02
CA ALA A 227 -24.54 -6.38 8.56
C ALA A 227 -25.44 -5.57 7.60
N ASP A 228 -25.73 -6.08 6.41
CA ASP A 228 -26.46 -5.41 5.32
C ASP A 228 -25.83 -4.08 4.90
N MET A 229 -24.49 -4.02 4.85
CA MET A 229 -23.74 -2.80 4.58
C MET A 229 -23.20 -2.67 3.15
N LEU A 230 -23.27 -3.70 2.31
CA LEU A 230 -22.85 -3.61 0.91
C LEU A 230 -24.04 -3.30 0.00
N SER A 231 -23.83 -2.40 -0.96
CA SER A 231 -24.83 -2.04 -1.96
C SER A 231 -25.03 -3.15 -3.01
N GLU A 232 -26.15 -3.11 -3.73
CA GLU A 232 -26.28 -3.87 -4.98
C GLU A 232 -25.21 -3.38 -5.96
N ASN A 233 -24.55 -4.30 -6.66
CA ASN A 233 -23.39 -4.09 -7.53
C ASN A 233 -22.11 -3.62 -6.78
N ALA A 234 -22.03 -3.84 -5.47
CA ALA A 234 -20.83 -3.50 -4.71
C ALA A 234 -19.59 -4.17 -5.27
N LEU A 235 -18.43 -3.47 -5.20
CA LEU A 235 -17.14 -3.94 -5.67
C LEU A 235 -16.18 -4.12 -4.49
N THR A 236 -15.35 -5.15 -4.53
CA THR A 236 -14.20 -5.26 -3.62
C THR A 236 -12.91 -5.57 -4.36
N LEU A 237 -11.81 -4.97 -3.90
CA LEU A 237 -10.48 -5.11 -4.48
C LEU A 237 -9.47 -5.46 -3.41
N ALA A 238 -8.58 -6.42 -3.73
CA ALA A 238 -7.35 -6.67 -2.96
C ALA A 238 -6.12 -6.53 -3.87
N TYR A 239 -4.99 -6.07 -3.32
CA TYR A 239 -3.78 -5.82 -4.09
C TYR A 239 -2.82 -7.00 -4.07
N SER A 240 -2.23 -7.28 -5.22
CA SER A 240 -1.23 -8.32 -5.45
C SER A 240 -0.07 -7.79 -6.29
N TYR A 241 0.99 -8.57 -6.34
CA TYR A 241 2.12 -8.39 -7.24
C TYR A 241 2.59 -9.78 -7.71
N ILE A 242 2.93 -9.91 -8.98
CA ILE A 242 3.44 -11.16 -9.57
C ILE A 242 4.94 -11.05 -9.79
N GLY A 243 5.37 -10.00 -10.46
CA GLY A 243 6.76 -9.74 -10.84
C GLY A 243 7.24 -10.58 -12.02
N PRO A 244 8.42 -10.25 -12.55
CA PRO A 244 9.07 -10.95 -13.66
C PRO A 244 9.88 -12.17 -13.19
N GLU A 245 10.46 -12.89 -14.15
CA GLU A 245 11.29 -14.07 -13.90
C GLU A 245 12.49 -13.79 -12.98
N ILE A 246 13.10 -12.59 -13.06
CA ILE A 246 14.27 -12.20 -12.24
C ILE A 246 13.97 -12.28 -10.73
N THR A 247 12.76 -11.89 -10.31
CA THR A 247 12.35 -11.86 -8.89
C THR A 247 11.54 -13.08 -8.47
N LYS A 248 11.21 -13.97 -9.40
CA LYS A 248 10.28 -15.07 -9.20
C LYS A 248 10.68 -15.99 -8.06
N ALA A 249 11.95 -16.40 -8.00
CA ALA A 249 12.44 -17.36 -7.01
C ALA A 249 12.24 -16.92 -5.55
N ILE A 250 12.25 -15.60 -5.29
CA ILE A 250 12.10 -15.04 -3.94
C ILE A 250 10.70 -14.46 -3.71
N TYR A 251 9.96 -14.18 -4.78
CA TYR A 251 8.64 -13.59 -4.68
C TYR A 251 7.54 -14.60 -5.06
N ARG A 252 7.30 -14.85 -6.35
CA ARG A 252 6.18 -15.69 -6.81
C ARG A 252 6.32 -17.16 -6.42
N ASP A 253 7.53 -17.71 -6.44
CA ASP A 253 7.83 -19.10 -6.02
C ASP A 253 8.21 -19.19 -4.54
N GLY A 254 8.07 -18.11 -3.78
CA GLY A 254 8.32 -18.02 -2.35
C GLY A 254 7.04 -18.06 -1.50
N THR A 255 7.22 -17.83 -0.18
CA THR A 255 6.13 -17.81 0.80
C THR A 255 5.06 -16.77 0.47
N ILE A 256 5.48 -15.57 0.00
CA ILE A 256 4.54 -14.52 -0.44
C ILE A 256 3.72 -14.98 -1.63
N GLY A 257 4.33 -15.66 -2.60
CA GLY A 257 3.62 -16.19 -3.76
C GLY A 257 2.50 -17.14 -3.36
N LYS A 258 2.73 -18.02 -2.36
CA LYS A 258 1.68 -18.88 -1.81
C LYS A 258 0.52 -18.11 -1.17
N ALA A 259 0.84 -17.02 -0.46
CA ALA A 259 -0.20 -16.15 0.08
C ALA A 259 -0.96 -15.42 -1.04
N LYS A 260 -0.30 -15.08 -2.15
CA LYS A 260 -0.95 -14.47 -3.32
C LYS A 260 -1.80 -15.47 -4.11
N ASP A 261 -1.40 -16.75 -4.18
CA ASP A 261 -2.24 -17.82 -4.73
C ASP A 261 -3.55 -17.95 -3.93
N ASP A 262 -3.47 -18.00 -2.60
CA ASP A 262 -4.63 -18.04 -1.71
C ASP A 262 -5.54 -16.79 -1.86
N LEU A 263 -4.93 -15.59 -1.99
CA LEU A 263 -5.66 -14.36 -2.23
C LEU A 263 -6.42 -14.38 -3.58
N GLU A 264 -5.77 -14.90 -4.65
CA GLU A 264 -6.37 -15.03 -5.98
C GLU A 264 -7.53 -16.05 -5.98
N GLU A 265 -7.36 -17.19 -5.30
CA GLU A 265 -8.43 -18.19 -5.10
C GLU A 265 -9.60 -17.63 -4.28
N THR A 266 -9.30 -16.83 -3.25
CA THR A 266 -10.31 -16.16 -2.43
C THR A 266 -11.11 -15.15 -3.26
N ALA A 267 -10.46 -14.40 -4.15
CA ALA A 267 -11.15 -13.47 -5.05
C ALA A 267 -12.24 -14.18 -5.89
N ILE A 268 -11.93 -15.35 -6.45
CA ILE A 268 -12.89 -16.13 -7.25
C ILE A 268 -14.09 -16.58 -6.40
N LYS A 269 -13.84 -17.02 -5.15
CA LYS A 269 -14.91 -17.42 -4.22
C LYS A 269 -15.77 -16.22 -3.81
N LEU A 270 -15.14 -15.09 -3.53
CA LEU A 270 -15.83 -13.86 -3.17
C LEU A 270 -16.62 -13.28 -4.35
N ASP A 271 -16.06 -13.31 -5.55
CA ASP A 271 -16.76 -12.84 -6.75
C ASP A 271 -18.07 -13.62 -6.96
N LYS A 272 -18.02 -14.95 -6.89
CA LYS A 272 -19.21 -15.78 -6.96
C LYS A 272 -20.22 -15.45 -5.87
N MET A 273 -19.78 -15.31 -4.61
CA MET A 273 -20.65 -14.95 -3.48
C MET A 273 -21.31 -13.59 -3.69
N MET A 274 -20.54 -12.59 -4.13
CA MET A 274 -21.04 -11.24 -4.36
C MET A 274 -21.97 -11.17 -5.57
N GLN A 275 -21.69 -11.91 -6.64
CA GLN A 275 -22.61 -12.04 -7.79
C GLN A 275 -23.95 -12.62 -7.35
N ASP A 276 -23.95 -13.73 -6.61
CA ASP A 276 -25.15 -14.41 -6.17
C ASP A 276 -26.02 -13.55 -5.23
N LYS A 277 -25.39 -12.79 -4.31
CA LYS A 277 -26.10 -12.05 -3.27
C LYS A 277 -26.37 -10.59 -3.61
N LEU A 278 -25.51 -9.94 -4.37
CA LEU A 278 -25.48 -8.48 -4.55
C LEU A 278 -25.34 -8.07 -6.02
N LYS A 279 -25.19 -8.97 -6.97
CA LYS A 279 -24.75 -8.70 -8.35
C LYS A 279 -23.43 -7.90 -8.40
N GLY A 280 -22.63 -8.04 -7.36
CA GLY A 280 -21.35 -7.34 -7.17
C GLY A 280 -20.17 -8.16 -7.66
N ASN A 281 -18.96 -7.61 -7.53
CA ASN A 281 -17.74 -8.27 -8.00
C ASN A 281 -16.60 -8.18 -6.97
N ALA A 282 -15.68 -9.16 -7.06
CA ALA A 282 -14.44 -9.17 -6.31
C ALA A 282 -13.25 -9.41 -7.24
N TYR A 283 -12.22 -8.55 -7.18
CA TYR A 283 -11.05 -8.67 -8.03
C TYR A 283 -9.76 -8.59 -7.22
N VAL A 284 -8.75 -9.35 -7.65
CA VAL A 284 -7.36 -9.04 -7.31
C VAL A 284 -6.83 -8.05 -8.34
N SER A 285 -6.25 -6.96 -7.87
CA SER A 285 -5.52 -6.02 -8.70
C SER A 285 -4.03 -6.30 -8.59
N VAL A 286 -3.42 -6.73 -9.70
CA VAL A 286 -1.99 -6.98 -9.80
C VAL A 286 -1.30 -5.69 -10.17
N ALA A 287 -0.61 -5.11 -9.20
CA ALA A 287 0.08 -3.84 -9.36
C ALA A 287 1.47 -4.02 -9.98
N LYS A 288 2.01 -2.96 -10.54
CA LYS A 288 3.40 -2.81 -10.97
C LYS A 288 4.33 -2.65 -9.76
N ALA A 289 5.58 -3.07 -9.85
CA ALA A 289 6.59 -2.81 -8.83
C ALA A 289 6.78 -1.30 -8.61
N VAL A 290 6.70 -0.88 -7.35
CA VAL A 290 6.90 0.49 -6.89
C VAL A 290 7.65 0.53 -5.58
N VAL A 291 8.18 1.70 -5.23
CA VAL A 291 8.79 1.93 -3.91
C VAL A 291 7.69 2.05 -2.87
N THR A 292 7.72 1.14 -1.90
CA THR A 292 6.89 1.16 -0.70
C THR A 292 7.74 0.76 0.50
N ARG A 293 7.25 0.97 1.70
CA ARG A 293 7.93 0.47 2.91
C ARG A 293 8.13 -1.05 2.88
N ALA A 294 7.22 -1.78 2.25
CA ALA A 294 7.31 -3.23 2.11
C ALA A 294 8.34 -3.65 1.06
N SER A 295 8.30 -3.07 -0.16
CA SER A 295 9.21 -3.44 -1.24
C SER A 295 10.68 -3.11 -0.95
N ALA A 296 10.95 -2.06 -0.17
CA ALA A 296 12.30 -1.62 0.18
C ALA A 296 13.08 -2.65 1.04
N VAL A 297 12.39 -3.52 1.75
CA VAL A 297 12.99 -4.55 2.62
C VAL A 297 12.97 -5.95 1.99
N ILE A 298 12.34 -6.12 0.83
CA ILE A 298 12.35 -7.40 0.12
C ILE A 298 13.68 -7.55 -0.62
N PRO A 299 14.46 -8.61 -0.35
CA PRO A 299 15.71 -8.85 -1.05
C PRO A 299 15.57 -8.80 -2.58
N ALA A 300 16.56 -8.27 -3.27
CA ALA A 300 16.60 -8.03 -4.72
C ALA A 300 15.59 -6.97 -5.25
N MET A 301 14.48 -6.70 -4.57
CA MET A 301 13.47 -5.75 -5.07
C MET A 301 13.99 -4.30 -5.22
N PRO A 302 14.78 -3.73 -4.27
CA PRO A 302 15.33 -2.38 -4.48
C PRO A 302 16.20 -2.27 -5.72
N LEU A 303 17.03 -3.28 -6.01
CA LEU A 303 17.86 -3.32 -7.22
C LEU A 303 16.98 -3.45 -8.48
N TYR A 304 16.04 -4.40 -8.47
CA TYR A 304 15.11 -4.59 -9.58
C TYR A 304 14.31 -3.32 -9.89
N ILE A 305 13.72 -2.70 -8.88
CA ILE A 305 12.93 -1.47 -9.02
C ILE A 305 13.79 -0.32 -9.55
N SER A 306 15.03 -0.17 -9.08
CA SER A 306 15.92 0.90 -9.54
C SER A 306 16.28 0.76 -11.03
N ILE A 307 16.48 -0.47 -11.52
CA ILE A 307 16.70 -0.75 -12.94
C ILE A 307 15.42 -0.49 -13.74
N LEU A 308 14.29 -1.02 -13.27
CA LEU A 308 12.98 -0.87 -13.90
C LEU A 308 12.60 0.60 -14.07
N PHE A 309 12.80 1.42 -13.04
CA PHE A 309 12.46 2.83 -13.05
C PHE A 309 13.22 3.60 -14.12
N LYS A 310 14.53 3.38 -14.24
CA LYS A 310 15.33 3.97 -15.29
C LYS A 310 14.74 3.69 -16.67
N ILE A 311 14.48 2.42 -16.96
CA ILE A 311 13.97 1.97 -18.25
C ILE A 311 12.55 2.51 -18.53
N MET A 312 11.66 2.42 -17.53
CA MET A 312 10.28 2.89 -17.70
C MET A 312 10.17 4.39 -17.85
N LYS A 313 11.07 5.17 -17.21
CA LYS A 313 11.16 6.63 -17.41
C LYS A 313 11.65 6.98 -18.79
N ASP A 314 12.71 6.32 -19.26
CA ASP A 314 13.25 6.52 -20.61
C ASP A 314 12.19 6.23 -21.68
N LYS A 315 11.23 5.33 -21.39
CA LYS A 315 10.09 5.01 -22.26
C LYS A 315 8.84 5.88 -21.99
N GLY A 316 8.85 6.76 -21.00
CA GLY A 316 7.70 7.62 -20.67
C GLY A 316 6.48 6.86 -20.11
N ILE A 317 6.67 5.69 -19.51
CA ILE A 317 5.61 4.82 -18.96
C ILE A 317 5.80 4.51 -17.46
N HIS A 318 6.60 5.32 -16.76
CA HIS A 318 6.76 5.16 -15.32
C HIS A 318 5.50 5.60 -14.57
N GLU A 319 5.11 4.81 -13.57
CA GLU A 319 3.98 5.07 -12.68
C GLU A 319 4.38 4.78 -11.22
N GLY A 320 4.00 5.66 -10.29
CA GLY A 320 3.97 5.39 -8.86
C GLY A 320 2.61 4.83 -8.40
N CYS A 321 2.35 4.87 -7.09
CA CYS A 321 1.08 4.37 -6.55
C CYS A 321 -0.14 5.15 -7.05
N ILE A 322 -0.04 6.48 -7.08
CA ILE A 322 -1.20 7.32 -7.41
C ILE A 322 -1.59 7.23 -8.88
N GLU A 323 -0.61 7.16 -9.77
CA GLU A 323 -0.82 7.00 -11.20
C GLU A 323 -1.48 5.65 -11.51
N GLN A 324 -0.98 4.57 -10.90
CA GLN A 324 -1.57 3.24 -11.06
C GLN A 324 -3.01 3.19 -10.53
N MET A 325 -3.29 3.78 -9.37
CA MET A 325 -4.66 3.76 -8.82
C MET A 325 -5.60 4.61 -9.66
N TYR A 326 -5.16 5.75 -10.17
CA TYR A 326 -5.99 6.51 -11.11
C TYR A 326 -6.29 5.69 -12.38
N ARG A 327 -5.28 5.05 -12.99
CA ARG A 327 -5.43 4.18 -14.16
C ARG A 327 -6.32 2.97 -13.86
N GLN A 328 -6.21 2.37 -12.67
CA GLN A 328 -7.08 1.27 -12.24
C GLN A 328 -8.55 1.65 -12.30
N PHE A 329 -8.91 2.77 -11.68
CA PHE A 329 -10.31 3.18 -11.66
C PHE A 329 -10.79 3.72 -13.00
N ASN A 330 -9.99 4.55 -13.67
CA ASN A 330 -10.38 5.16 -14.95
C ASN A 330 -10.39 4.18 -16.11
N ASP A 331 -9.29 3.42 -16.30
CA ASP A 331 -9.05 2.66 -17.53
C ASP A 331 -9.46 1.18 -17.37
N LYS A 332 -9.28 0.59 -16.19
CA LYS A 332 -9.52 -0.85 -16.00
C LYS A 332 -10.91 -1.16 -15.44
N LEU A 333 -11.46 -0.31 -14.56
CA LEU A 333 -12.77 -0.55 -13.93
C LEU A 333 -13.91 0.22 -14.58
N TYR A 334 -13.73 1.51 -14.83
CA TYR A 334 -14.81 2.41 -15.26
C TYR A 334 -14.59 3.03 -16.64
N SER A 335 -13.96 2.30 -17.54
CA SER A 335 -13.74 2.73 -18.92
C SER A 335 -15.00 2.78 -19.80
N GLY A 336 -16.17 2.40 -19.25
CA GLY A 336 -17.42 2.25 -19.98
C GLY A 336 -17.58 0.90 -20.71
N LYS A 337 -16.60 0.00 -20.60
CA LYS A 337 -16.60 -1.35 -21.20
C LYS A 337 -16.72 -2.48 -20.20
N GLY A 338 -17.01 -2.15 -18.92
CA GLY A 338 -16.89 -3.08 -17.80
C GLY A 338 -15.44 -3.24 -17.33
N ALA A 339 -15.24 -4.07 -16.30
CA ALA A 339 -13.90 -4.34 -15.78
C ALA A 339 -13.05 -5.12 -16.80
N ILE A 340 -11.83 -4.62 -17.05
CA ILE A 340 -10.87 -5.25 -17.97
C ILE A 340 -9.98 -6.19 -17.16
N VAL A 341 -10.26 -7.48 -17.22
CA VAL A 341 -9.55 -8.53 -16.49
C VAL A 341 -8.83 -9.51 -17.41
N ASP A 342 -7.83 -10.22 -16.88
CA ASP A 342 -7.17 -11.33 -17.55
C ASP A 342 -7.97 -12.64 -17.42
N GLU A 343 -7.44 -13.74 -17.98
CA GLU A 343 -8.06 -15.07 -17.98
C GLU A 343 -8.22 -15.68 -16.56
N LYS A 344 -7.53 -15.11 -15.55
CA LYS A 344 -7.66 -15.47 -14.14
C LYS A 344 -8.49 -14.49 -13.34
N HIS A 345 -9.29 -13.67 -14.02
CA HIS A 345 -10.19 -12.68 -13.41
C HIS A 345 -9.47 -11.62 -12.57
N ARG A 346 -8.25 -11.20 -12.99
CA ARG A 346 -7.44 -10.19 -12.30
C ARG A 346 -7.34 -8.91 -13.11
N LEU A 347 -7.36 -7.77 -12.42
CA LEU A 347 -7.02 -6.47 -13.01
C LEU A 347 -5.49 -6.38 -13.14
N ARG A 348 -4.98 -6.13 -14.35
CA ARG A 348 -3.54 -6.10 -14.62
C ARG A 348 -3.08 -4.65 -14.78
N LEU A 349 -2.38 -4.13 -13.77
CA LEU A 349 -1.69 -2.84 -13.78
C LEU A 349 -0.18 -3.00 -14.02
N ASP A 350 0.32 -4.21 -13.90
CA ASP A 350 1.69 -4.61 -14.24
C ASP A 350 1.92 -4.81 -15.74
N ASP A 351 0.89 -4.57 -16.57
CA ASP A 351 0.94 -4.71 -18.02
C ASP A 351 2.05 -3.86 -18.69
N TRP A 352 2.35 -2.69 -18.13
CA TRP A 352 3.45 -1.85 -18.63
C TRP A 352 4.83 -2.31 -18.16
N GLU A 353 4.94 -2.79 -16.90
CA GLU A 353 6.15 -3.41 -16.38
C GLU A 353 6.53 -4.67 -17.16
N LEU A 354 5.54 -5.52 -17.43
CA LEU A 354 5.75 -6.84 -18.06
C LEU A 354 5.76 -6.81 -19.60
N ARG A 355 5.84 -5.64 -20.22
CA ARG A 355 6.08 -5.54 -21.67
C ARG A 355 7.40 -6.23 -22.02
N ASP A 356 7.41 -6.96 -23.13
CA ASP A 356 8.60 -7.70 -23.61
C ASP A 356 9.80 -6.78 -23.79
N ASP A 357 9.60 -5.58 -24.36
CA ASP A 357 10.66 -4.59 -24.58
C ASP A 357 11.23 -4.05 -23.26
N VAL A 358 10.39 -3.88 -22.23
CA VAL A 358 10.80 -3.45 -20.88
C VAL A 358 11.60 -4.56 -20.19
N GLN A 359 11.05 -5.78 -20.13
CA GLN A 359 11.69 -6.88 -19.44
C GLN A 359 13.00 -7.34 -20.09
N LYS A 360 13.12 -7.24 -21.42
CA LYS A 360 14.36 -7.50 -22.12
C LYS A 360 15.46 -6.52 -21.67
N GLU A 361 15.19 -5.23 -21.67
CA GLU A 361 16.15 -4.21 -21.23
C GLU A 361 16.49 -4.32 -19.74
N VAL A 362 15.49 -4.66 -18.90
CA VAL A 362 15.70 -4.93 -17.47
C VAL A 362 16.67 -6.10 -17.28
N LEU A 363 16.48 -7.22 -17.99
CA LEU A 363 17.34 -8.40 -17.92
C LEU A 363 18.76 -8.09 -18.40
N GLU A 364 18.89 -7.34 -19.49
CA GLU A 364 20.19 -6.91 -20.01
C GLU A 364 20.95 -6.03 -19.00
N SER A 365 20.26 -5.07 -18.39
CA SER A 365 20.83 -4.18 -17.36
C SER A 365 21.17 -4.96 -16.08
N TRP A 366 20.28 -5.83 -15.61
CA TRP A 366 20.53 -6.72 -14.46
C TRP A 366 21.79 -7.55 -14.65
N ASN A 367 21.97 -8.16 -15.82
CA ASN A 367 23.13 -8.99 -16.12
C ASN A 367 24.46 -8.20 -16.21
N LYS A 368 24.40 -6.89 -16.42
CA LYS A 368 25.57 -6.01 -16.43
C LYS A 368 26.01 -5.60 -15.03
N VAL A 369 25.14 -5.67 -14.02
CA VAL A 369 25.46 -5.29 -12.64
C VAL A 369 26.34 -6.35 -12.01
N LYS A 370 27.62 -6.02 -11.77
CA LYS A 370 28.64 -6.92 -11.19
C LYS A 370 29.37 -6.29 -9.98
N ASP A 371 29.40 -4.98 -9.93
CA ASP A 371 30.09 -4.15 -8.93
C ASP A 371 29.37 -2.82 -8.76
N ASN A 372 29.86 -1.96 -7.86
CA ASN A 372 29.22 -0.68 -7.57
C ASN A 372 29.29 0.31 -8.75
N ASP A 373 30.26 0.23 -9.63
CA ASP A 373 30.38 1.09 -10.81
C ASP A 373 29.33 0.71 -11.86
N THR A 374 29.21 -0.57 -12.14
CA THR A 374 28.19 -1.10 -13.06
C THR A 374 26.77 -0.97 -12.48
N LEU A 375 26.60 -1.00 -11.16
CA LEU A 375 25.34 -0.71 -10.48
C LEU A 375 24.88 0.71 -10.79
N LYS A 376 25.73 1.72 -10.57
CA LYS A 376 25.43 3.13 -10.84
C LYS A 376 25.14 3.42 -12.31
N ALA A 377 25.75 2.71 -13.21
CA ALA A 377 25.54 2.87 -14.65
C ALA A 377 24.19 2.29 -15.11
N ASN A 378 23.68 1.25 -14.47
CA ASN A 378 22.52 0.49 -14.95
C ASN A 378 21.25 0.66 -14.10
N ALA A 379 21.31 1.30 -12.92
CA ALA A 379 20.19 1.48 -12.01
C ALA A 379 20.01 2.96 -11.61
N ASP A 380 18.76 3.40 -11.41
CA ASP A 380 18.45 4.73 -10.89
C ASP A 380 18.23 4.66 -9.36
N LEU A 381 19.35 4.55 -8.64
CA LEU A 381 19.33 4.49 -7.18
C LEU A 381 18.90 5.81 -6.54
N ASN A 382 19.19 6.94 -7.19
CA ASN A 382 18.80 8.26 -6.68
C ASN A 382 17.27 8.35 -6.63
N GLN A 383 16.60 7.98 -7.73
CA GLN A 383 15.15 8.00 -7.76
C GLN A 383 14.53 7.04 -6.73
N PHE A 384 15.09 5.82 -6.62
CA PHE A 384 14.60 4.88 -5.61
C PHE A 384 14.73 5.47 -4.19
N ARG A 385 15.87 6.08 -3.88
CA ARG A 385 16.13 6.72 -2.59
C ARG A 385 15.20 7.90 -2.34
N ASP A 386 15.01 8.75 -3.34
CA ASP A 386 14.14 9.93 -3.22
C ASP A 386 12.68 9.50 -2.97
N GLU A 387 12.16 8.55 -3.75
CA GLU A 387 10.81 8.02 -3.50
C GLU A 387 10.69 7.36 -2.12
N TYR A 388 11.72 6.62 -1.69
CA TYR A 388 11.73 6.03 -0.35
C TYR A 388 11.73 7.10 0.76
N LEU A 389 12.51 8.16 0.60
CA LEU A 389 12.54 9.29 1.53
C LEU A 389 11.19 10.02 1.55
N HIS A 390 10.56 10.23 0.40
CA HIS A 390 9.23 10.84 0.28
C HIS A 390 8.16 10.06 1.07
N LEU A 391 8.23 8.72 1.09
CA LEU A 391 7.32 7.90 1.92
C LEU A 391 7.39 8.23 3.42
N HIS A 392 8.51 8.81 3.86
CA HIS A 392 8.77 9.22 5.24
C HIS A 392 8.73 10.74 5.44
N GLY A 393 8.38 11.47 4.38
CA GLY A 393 8.28 12.93 4.40
C GLY A 393 9.62 13.67 4.32
N PHE A 394 10.67 13.03 3.79
CA PHE A 394 11.97 13.67 3.57
C PHE A 394 12.25 13.87 2.08
N GLY A 395 13.20 14.76 1.74
CA GLY A 395 13.67 14.95 0.37
C GLY A 395 12.89 15.97 -0.46
N PHE A 396 11.93 16.69 0.10
CA PHE A 396 11.20 17.76 -0.60
C PHE A 396 11.97 19.08 -0.53
N ASN A 397 12.22 19.69 -1.68
CA ASN A 397 12.99 20.93 -1.78
C ASN A 397 12.30 22.14 -1.14
N GLU A 398 10.97 22.10 -1.06
CA GLU A 398 10.14 23.18 -0.53
C GLU A 398 10.10 23.19 1.01
N ILE A 399 10.68 22.17 1.66
CA ILE A 399 10.61 21.99 3.11
C ILE A 399 11.97 22.32 3.75
N ASN A 400 11.95 23.24 4.69
CA ASN A 400 13.12 23.51 5.53
C ASN A 400 13.20 22.48 6.67
N TYR A 401 14.04 21.46 6.51
CA TYR A 401 14.25 20.38 7.49
C TYR A 401 15.14 20.79 8.69
N ASP A 402 15.68 22.00 8.70
CA ASP A 402 16.43 22.56 9.81
C ASP A 402 15.60 23.54 10.66
N ALA A 403 14.35 23.80 10.22
CA ALA A 403 13.37 24.53 11.01
C ALA A 403 12.61 23.59 11.97
N ASP A 404 12.19 24.16 13.12
CA ASP A 404 11.34 23.47 14.12
C ASP A 404 9.87 23.39 13.68
#